data_65fd3167d09b497f25fba405dd8a1cc2
#
_entry.id   65fd3167d09b497f25fba405dd8a1cc2
#
_cell.length_a   1.000
_cell.length_b   1.000
_cell.length_c   1.000
_cell.angle_alpha   90.00
_cell.angle_beta   90.00
_cell.angle_gamma   90.00
#
_symmetry.space_group_name_H-M   'P 1'
#
loop_
_entity.id
_entity.type
_entity.pdbx_description
1 polymer ?
#
loop_
_entity_poly.entity_id
_entity_poly.type
_entity_poly.pdbx_seq_one_letter_code
_entity_poly.pdbx_strand_id
1 'polypeptide(L)'
;MARRISTPTVGEILKEEFMEPMGISAYKLAQEIFVPTSRVQDILHDRRKITVDTSLRLGKYFGVSDDYFIKIQNDIDIRNTKAEIKEEIEKIVTVTM
;
A
#
# COMPACT_ATOMS: atom_id res chain seq x y z
N MET A 1 -22.51 -6.07 19.45
CA MET A 1 -22.04 -5.22 18.33
C MET A 1 -20.90 -5.90 17.57
N ALA A 2 -21.08 -6.07 16.29
CA ALA A 2 -20.04 -6.71 15.50
C ALA A 2 -18.85 -5.76 15.35
N ARG A 3 -17.69 -6.23 15.72
CA ARG A 3 -16.48 -5.46 15.52
C ARG A 3 -15.96 -5.73 14.12
N ARG A 4 -15.84 -4.69 13.34
CA ARG A 4 -15.26 -4.83 12.01
C ARG A 4 -13.74 -4.74 12.14
N ILE A 5 -13.07 -5.76 11.64
CA ILE A 5 -11.61 -5.75 11.59
C ILE A 5 -11.22 -5.17 10.24
N SER A 6 -10.66 -3.97 10.26
CA SER A 6 -10.22 -3.31 9.04
C SER A 6 -8.92 -3.94 8.55
N THR A 7 -8.80 -4.08 7.25
CA THR A 7 -7.53 -4.43 6.63
C THR A 7 -6.57 -3.26 6.85
N PRO A 8 -5.35 -3.48 7.33
CA PRO A 8 -4.39 -2.39 7.45
C PRO A 8 -4.10 -1.78 6.08
N THR A 9 -3.85 -0.50 6.07
CA THR A 9 -3.47 0.19 4.83
C THR A 9 -1.98 -0.02 4.57
N VAL A 10 -1.55 0.23 3.34
CA VAL A 10 -0.13 0.13 3.04
C VAL A 10 0.67 1.16 3.83
N GLY A 11 0.07 2.33 4.09
CA GLY A 11 0.71 3.35 4.92
C GLY A 11 0.96 2.89 6.34
N GLU A 12 -0.02 2.20 6.93
CA GLU A 12 0.12 1.62 8.26
C GLU A 12 1.22 0.55 8.29
N ILE A 13 1.25 -0.31 7.28
CA ILE A 13 2.26 -1.37 7.19
C ILE A 13 3.65 -0.76 7.06
N LEU A 14 3.81 0.23 6.19
CA LEU A 14 5.09 0.92 6.02
C LEU A 14 5.55 1.54 7.33
N LYS A 15 4.65 2.22 8.02
CA LYS A 15 4.97 2.90 9.27
C LYS A 15 5.32 1.90 10.38
N GLU A 16 4.43 0.95 10.62
CA GLU A 16 4.52 0.09 11.81
C GLU A 16 5.49 -1.07 11.67
N GLU A 17 5.64 -1.59 10.47
CA GLU A 17 6.48 -2.77 10.27
C GLU A 17 7.88 -2.46 9.75
N PHE A 18 8.08 -1.26 9.19
CA PHE A 18 9.37 -0.88 8.63
C PHE A 18 9.98 0.34 9.30
N MET A 19 9.24 1.43 9.37
CA MET A 19 9.80 2.69 9.85
C MET A 19 10.01 2.71 11.36
N GLU A 20 8.98 2.37 12.11
CA GLU A 20 9.06 2.40 13.58
C GLU A 20 10.10 1.44 14.13
N PRO A 21 10.12 0.16 13.70
CA PRO A 21 11.15 -0.75 14.21
C PRO A 21 12.58 -0.31 13.93
N MET A 22 12.78 0.41 12.83
CA MET A 22 14.11 0.88 12.44
C MET A 22 14.42 2.30 12.87
N GLY A 23 13.47 2.96 13.53
CA GLY A 23 13.65 4.34 13.98
C GLY A 23 13.82 5.32 12.84
N ILE A 24 13.13 5.09 11.72
CA ILE A 24 13.26 5.91 10.52
C ILE A 24 12.09 6.88 10.44
N SER A 25 12.38 8.18 10.38
CA SER A 25 11.36 9.21 10.22
C SER A 25 10.94 9.36 8.76
N ALA A 26 9.79 9.99 8.53
CA ALA A 26 9.34 10.27 7.17
C ALA A 26 10.34 11.13 6.41
N TYR A 27 10.94 12.11 7.09
CA TYR A 27 11.94 12.99 6.48
C TYR A 27 13.16 12.17 6.04
N LYS A 28 13.66 11.33 6.94
CA LYS A 28 14.83 10.49 6.65
C LYS A 28 14.53 9.55 5.47
N LEU A 29 13.38 8.89 5.50
CA LEU A 29 13.00 7.99 4.43
C LEU A 29 12.96 8.71 3.09
N ALA A 30 12.31 9.87 3.07
CA ALA A 30 12.19 10.66 1.84
C ALA A 30 13.56 11.04 1.28
N GLN A 31 14.47 11.46 2.15
CA GLN A 31 15.82 11.79 1.73
C GLN A 31 16.54 10.58 1.14
N GLU A 32 16.44 9.45 1.79
CA GLU A 32 17.18 8.24 1.40
C GLU A 32 16.67 7.63 0.10
N ILE A 33 15.40 7.81 -0.22
CA ILE A 33 14.83 7.27 -1.46
C ILE A 33 14.65 8.35 -2.54
N PHE A 34 15.11 9.58 -2.27
CA PHE A 34 15.13 10.69 -3.22
C PHE A 34 13.75 11.12 -3.70
N VAL A 35 12.83 11.30 -2.77
CA VAL A 35 11.50 11.82 -3.06
C VAL A 35 11.18 12.94 -2.10
N PRO A 36 10.21 13.81 -2.42
CA PRO A 36 9.79 14.84 -1.48
C PRO A 36 9.19 14.22 -0.21
N THR A 37 9.43 14.87 0.93
CA THR A 37 8.86 14.40 2.20
C THR A 37 7.34 14.32 2.13
N SER A 38 6.71 15.22 1.38
CA SER A 38 5.26 15.22 1.21
C SER A 38 4.76 13.92 0.59
N ARG A 39 5.54 13.32 -0.31
CA ARG A 39 5.14 12.03 -0.90
C ARG A 39 5.07 10.95 0.17
N VAL A 40 6.08 10.88 1.04
CA VAL A 40 6.07 9.90 2.13
C VAL A 40 4.91 10.17 3.08
N GLN A 41 4.72 11.42 3.48
CA GLN A 41 3.63 11.77 4.37
C GLN A 41 2.27 11.42 3.79
N ASP A 42 2.08 11.67 2.50
CA ASP A 42 0.81 11.35 1.83
C ASP A 42 0.56 9.84 1.81
N ILE A 43 1.61 9.04 1.61
CA ILE A 43 1.49 7.58 1.66
C ILE A 43 1.14 7.12 3.08
N LEU A 44 1.83 7.66 4.09
CA LEU A 44 1.59 7.28 5.48
C LEU A 44 0.18 7.62 5.95
N HIS A 45 -0.42 8.66 5.39
CA HIS A 45 -1.78 9.09 5.73
C HIS A 45 -2.83 8.61 4.73
N ASP A 46 -2.43 7.70 3.85
CA ASP A 46 -3.31 7.10 2.85
C ASP A 46 -3.95 8.09 1.89
N ARG A 47 -3.30 9.23 1.68
CA ARG A 47 -3.71 10.20 0.67
C ARG A 47 -3.12 9.92 -0.70
N ARG A 48 -2.15 9.02 -0.77
CA ARG A 48 -1.48 8.64 -2.01
C ARG A 48 -1.18 7.15 -1.98
N LYS A 49 -1.50 6.47 -3.08
CA LYS A 49 -1.22 5.06 -3.20
C LYS A 49 0.24 4.83 -3.60
N ILE A 50 0.74 3.63 -3.32
CA ILE A 50 2.05 3.20 -3.80
C ILE A 50 1.99 3.02 -5.31
N THR A 51 2.94 3.63 -6.00
CA THR A 51 3.12 3.43 -7.45
C THR A 51 4.31 2.49 -7.67
N VAL A 52 4.49 2.07 -8.90
CA VAL A 52 5.65 1.23 -9.26
C VAL A 52 6.95 1.93 -8.89
N ASP A 53 7.07 3.22 -9.23
CA ASP A 53 8.26 4.02 -8.90
C ASP A 53 8.55 3.96 -7.40
N THR A 54 7.55 4.23 -6.57
CA THR A 54 7.74 4.24 -5.12
C THR A 54 8.05 2.84 -4.59
N SER A 55 7.41 1.82 -5.15
CA SER A 55 7.67 0.42 -4.73
C SER A 55 9.13 0.02 -4.97
N LEU A 56 9.68 0.40 -6.12
CA LEU A 56 11.08 0.12 -6.41
C LEU A 56 12.02 0.81 -5.43
N ARG A 57 11.75 2.05 -5.12
CA ARG A 57 12.58 2.84 -4.20
C ARG A 57 12.54 2.27 -2.79
N LEU A 58 11.34 1.97 -2.30
CA LEU A 58 11.17 1.38 -0.98
C LEU A 58 11.77 -0.02 -0.89
N GLY A 59 11.57 -0.82 -1.95
CA GLY A 59 12.14 -2.16 -1.99
C GLY A 59 13.65 -2.14 -1.89
N LYS A 60 14.28 -1.24 -2.63
CA LYS A 60 15.74 -1.11 -2.59
C LYS A 60 16.21 -0.69 -1.21
N TYR A 61 15.55 0.30 -0.62
CA TYR A 61 15.96 0.85 0.67
C TYR A 61 15.78 -0.16 1.80
N PHE A 62 14.66 -0.85 1.83
CA PHE A 62 14.37 -1.81 2.91
C PHE A 62 14.86 -3.22 2.61
N GLY A 63 15.44 -3.45 1.44
CA GLY A 63 16.01 -4.76 1.11
C GLY A 63 14.95 -5.82 0.85
N VAL A 64 13.79 -5.44 0.32
CA VAL A 64 12.74 -6.37 -0.08
C VAL A 64 12.59 -6.31 -1.61
N SER A 65 11.72 -7.14 -2.18
CA SER A 65 11.58 -7.21 -3.63
C SER A 65 11.04 -5.90 -4.21
N ASP A 66 11.31 -5.67 -5.49
CA ASP A 66 10.89 -4.47 -6.22
C ASP A 66 9.39 -4.24 -6.12
N ASP A 67 8.62 -5.32 -6.14
CA ASP A 67 7.16 -5.27 -6.16
C ASP A 67 6.51 -5.51 -4.79
N TYR A 68 7.30 -5.58 -3.73
CA TYR A 68 6.79 -5.89 -2.40
C TYR A 68 5.64 -4.95 -2.00
N PHE A 69 5.89 -3.65 -2.07
CA PHE A 69 4.91 -2.66 -1.63
C PHE A 69 3.75 -2.50 -2.61
N ILE A 70 4.02 -2.58 -3.91
CA ILE A 70 2.94 -2.47 -4.89
C ILE A 70 2.02 -3.69 -4.84
N LYS A 71 2.54 -4.86 -4.51
CA LYS A 71 1.71 -6.06 -4.32
C LYS A 71 0.78 -5.90 -3.13
N ILE A 72 1.29 -5.37 -2.02
CA ILE A 72 0.45 -5.12 -0.84
C ILE A 72 -0.66 -4.13 -1.20
N GLN A 73 -0.30 -3.04 -1.91
CA GLN A 73 -1.27 -2.04 -2.34
C GLN A 73 -2.35 -2.68 -3.21
N ASN A 74 -1.92 -3.49 -4.18
CA ASN A 74 -2.87 -4.14 -5.09
C ASN A 74 -3.77 -5.13 -4.36
N ASP A 75 -3.22 -5.90 -3.43
CA ASP A 75 -4.03 -6.86 -2.66
C ASP A 75 -5.10 -6.15 -1.85
N ILE A 76 -4.74 -5.04 -1.21
CA ILE A 76 -5.68 -4.24 -0.43
C ILE A 76 -6.76 -3.66 -1.35
N ASP A 77 -6.35 -3.10 -2.49
CA ASP A 77 -7.28 -2.49 -3.45
C ASP A 77 -8.23 -3.53 -4.04
N ILE A 78 -7.72 -4.70 -4.38
CA ILE A 78 -8.55 -5.79 -4.91
C ILE A 78 -9.60 -6.20 -3.89
N ARG A 79 -9.18 -6.40 -2.65
CA ARG A 79 -10.10 -6.80 -1.59
C ARG A 79 -11.19 -5.77 -1.37
N ASN A 80 -10.80 -4.50 -1.28
CA ASN A 80 -11.76 -3.43 -1.02
C ASN A 80 -12.72 -3.24 -2.19
N THR A 81 -12.19 -3.25 -3.40
CA THR A 81 -13.01 -3.06 -4.60
C THR A 81 -13.96 -4.22 -4.80
N LYS A 82 -13.51 -5.46 -4.56
CA LYS A 82 -14.39 -6.63 -4.65
C LYS A 82 -15.59 -6.48 -3.72
N ALA A 83 -15.36 -5.98 -2.52
CA ALA A 83 -16.46 -5.77 -1.57
C ALA A 83 -17.42 -4.69 -2.07
N GLU A 84 -16.88 -3.61 -2.63
CA GLU A 84 -17.67 -2.49 -3.10
C GLU A 84 -18.57 -2.82 -4.28
N ILE A 85 -18.05 -3.61 -5.23
CA ILE A 85 -18.78 -3.89 -6.47
C ILE A 85 -19.23 -5.35 -6.56
N LYS A 86 -19.36 -5.98 -5.41
CA LYS A 86 -19.72 -7.41 -5.35
C LYS A 86 -20.96 -7.74 -6.18
N GLU A 87 -22.01 -6.94 -6.05
CA GLU A 87 -23.26 -7.20 -6.77
C GLU A 87 -23.09 -7.09 -8.27
N GLU A 88 -22.36 -6.08 -8.73
CA GLU A 88 -22.10 -5.89 -10.15
C GLU A 88 -21.28 -7.06 -10.70
N ILE A 89 -20.26 -7.48 -9.95
CA ILE A 89 -19.41 -8.60 -10.37
C ILE A 89 -20.24 -9.88 -10.52
N GLU A 90 -21.15 -10.13 -9.59
CA GLU A 90 -21.99 -11.33 -9.63
C GLU A 90 -22.92 -11.36 -10.84
N LYS A 91 -23.24 -10.20 -11.41
CA LYS A 91 -24.07 -10.12 -12.60
C LYS A 91 -23.30 -10.36 -13.89
N ILE A 92 -21.99 -10.32 -13.84
CA ILE A 92 -21.16 -10.54 -15.03
C ILE A 92 -21.12 -12.03 -15.31
N VAL A 93 -21.50 -12.39 -16.51
CA VAL A 93 -21.49 -13.78 -16.97
C VAL A 93 -20.21 -14.03 -17.74
N THR A 94 -19.48 -15.06 -17.30
CA THR A 94 -18.22 -15.41 -17.97
C THR A 94 -18.52 -15.86 -19.39
N VAL A 95 -17.79 -15.32 -20.36
CA VAL A 95 -17.91 -15.80 -21.73
C VAL A 95 -17.35 -17.22 -21.79
N THR A 96 -18.12 -18.10 -22.47
CA THR A 96 -17.67 -19.47 -22.68
C THR A 96 -17.16 -19.62 -24.10
N MET A 97 -16.11 -20.40 -24.25
CA MET A 97 -15.48 -20.62 -25.56
C MET A 97 -15.73 -22.02 -26.03
#